data_ec9c34912f8782580354829f22b45bfb
#
_entry.id   ec9c34912f8782580354829f22b45bfb
#
_cell.length_a   1.000
_cell.length_b   1.000
_cell.length_c   1.000
_cell.angle_alpha   90.00
_cell.angle_beta   90.00
_cell.angle_gamma   90.00
#
_symmetry.space_group_name_H-M   'P 1'
#
loop_
_entity.id
_entity.type
_entity.pdbx_description
1 polymer ?
#
loop_
_entity_poly.entity_id
_entity_poly.type
_entity_poly.pdbx_seq_one_letter_code
_entity_poly.pdbx_strand_id
1 'polypeptide(L)'
;MAAGADGPLLFCYDGSEDAKHAIERAGGLLASRHALVLTVWQPTALLGSFAWSGATANMVDYVALDRAAAEDGGRVADDGVRLAQGAGLEAEPVTIKAAGPVWETIIEIADSHDAAAIVMGSRGLTAVSRMLLGSVSSAVIHHADRPTLVVHRPSDEGAH
;
A
#
# COMPACT_ATOMS: atom_id res chain seq x y z
N MET A 1 -5.29 21.71 -7.34
CA MET A 1 -6.67 21.42 -7.82
C MET A 1 -7.33 20.52 -6.81
N ALA A 2 -8.55 20.82 -6.42
CA ALA A 2 -9.27 19.93 -5.53
C ALA A 2 -9.47 18.59 -6.24
N ALA A 3 -9.08 17.48 -5.59
CA ALA A 3 -9.35 16.13 -6.08
C ALA A 3 -10.85 16.02 -6.43
N GLY A 4 -11.15 15.57 -7.64
CA GLY A 4 -12.53 15.41 -8.07
C GLY A 4 -13.23 14.37 -7.19
N ALA A 5 -14.39 14.70 -6.65
CA ALA A 5 -15.16 13.75 -5.84
C ALA A 5 -15.53 12.45 -6.61
N ASP A 6 -15.44 12.51 -7.94
CA ASP A 6 -15.78 11.41 -8.86
C ASP A 6 -14.57 10.55 -9.26
N GLY A 7 -13.35 10.90 -8.82
CA GLY A 7 -12.15 10.12 -9.10
C GLY A 7 -12.16 8.73 -8.44
N PRO A 8 -11.23 7.84 -8.83
CA PRO A 8 -11.11 6.52 -8.22
C PRO A 8 -10.70 6.62 -6.75
N LEU A 9 -10.99 5.59 -5.97
CA LEU A 9 -10.44 5.41 -4.63
C LEU A 9 -9.09 4.70 -4.76
N LEU A 10 -8.04 5.21 -4.12
CA LEU A 10 -6.74 4.57 -4.09
C LEU A 10 -6.57 3.76 -2.80
N PHE A 11 -6.64 2.45 -2.90
CA PHE A 11 -6.39 1.53 -1.80
C PHE A 11 -4.91 1.13 -1.78
N CYS A 12 -4.20 1.44 -0.70
CA CYS A 12 -2.82 0.99 -0.51
C CYS A 12 -2.82 -0.42 0.09
N TYR A 13 -2.21 -1.37 -0.62
CA TYR A 13 -2.20 -2.77 -0.23
C TYR A 13 -0.80 -3.37 -0.30
N ASP A 14 -0.32 -3.89 0.81
CA ASP A 14 0.99 -4.54 0.96
C ASP A 14 0.89 -6.00 1.39
N GLY A 15 -0.32 -6.57 1.43
CA GLY A 15 -0.59 -7.91 1.89
C GLY A 15 -0.68 -8.05 3.42
N SER A 16 -0.49 -6.98 4.18
CA SER A 16 -0.64 -7.01 5.64
C SER A 16 -2.10 -7.21 6.06
N GLU A 17 -2.31 -7.72 7.28
CA GLU A 17 -3.65 -7.90 7.84
C GLU A 17 -4.39 -6.57 8.04
N ASP A 18 -3.67 -5.49 8.35
CA ASP A 18 -4.26 -4.16 8.47
C ASP A 18 -4.73 -3.63 7.11
N ALA A 19 -3.96 -3.88 6.04
CA ALA A 19 -4.35 -3.49 4.67
C ALA A 19 -5.54 -4.31 4.16
N LYS A 20 -5.59 -5.62 4.43
CA LYS A 20 -6.76 -6.46 4.15
C LYS A 20 -8.01 -5.93 4.84
N HIS A 21 -7.90 -5.68 6.15
CA HIS A 21 -8.99 -5.14 6.93
C HIS A 21 -9.47 -3.78 6.41
N ALA A 22 -8.54 -2.92 5.96
CA ALA A 22 -8.89 -1.63 5.36
C ALA A 22 -9.73 -1.79 4.09
N ILE A 23 -9.36 -2.71 3.19
CA ILE A 23 -10.13 -3.01 1.97
C ILE A 23 -11.54 -3.51 2.34
N GLU A 24 -11.63 -4.49 3.23
CA GLU A 24 -12.92 -5.09 3.62
C GLU A 24 -13.86 -4.07 4.27
N ARG A 25 -13.35 -3.27 5.20
CA ARG A 25 -14.17 -2.30 5.95
C ARG A 25 -14.54 -1.08 5.12
N ALA A 26 -13.55 -0.47 4.46
CA ALA A 26 -13.80 0.70 3.64
C ALA A 26 -14.54 0.33 2.34
N GLY A 27 -14.24 -0.83 1.75
CA GLY A 27 -14.93 -1.33 0.57
C GLY A 27 -16.43 -1.48 0.80
N GLY A 28 -16.84 -2.06 1.93
CA GLY A 28 -18.25 -2.17 2.28
C GLY A 28 -18.97 -0.84 2.49
N LEU A 29 -18.25 0.21 2.93
CA LEU A 29 -18.79 1.57 3.10
C LEU A 29 -18.83 2.35 1.78
N LEU A 30 -17.94 2.04 0.85
CA LEU A 30 -17.69 2.78 -0.39
C LEU A 30 -18.04 1.92 -1.63
N ALA A 31 -18.88 0.92 -1.47
CA ALA A 31 -19.27 -0.02 -2.53
C ALA A 31 -19.76 0.71 -3.80
N SER A 32 -19.60 0.03 -4.93
CA SER A 32 -19.93 0.55 -6.27
C SER A 32 -19.04 1.72 -6.74
N ARG A 33 -17.91 1.97 -6.09
CA ARG A 33 -16.91 2.95 -6.54
C ARG A 33 -15.80 2.24 -7.33
N HIS A 34 -15.25 2.94 -8.30
CA HIS A 34 -14.01 2.53 -8.96
C HIS A 34 -12.85 2.65 -8.00
N ALA A 35 -12.03 1.61 -7.91
CA ALA A 35 -10.91 1.53 -6.99
C ALA A 35 -9.64 1.09 -7.70
N LEU A 36 -8.54 1.76 -7.39
CA LEU A 36 -7.19 1.34 -7.74
C LEU A 36 -6.56 0.68 -6.53
N VAL A 37 -6.12 -0.56 -6.65
CA VAL A 37 -5.39 -1.25 -5.58
C VAL A 37 -3.91 -1.13 -5.85
N LEU A 38 -3.25 -0.26 -5.10
CA LEU A 38 -1.84 0.08 -5.27
C LEU A 38 -0.97 -0.80 -4.38
N THR A 39 -0.04 -1.52 -5.01
CA THR A 39 1.08 -2.18 -4.35
C THR A 39 2.38 -1.51 -4.78
N VAL A 40 3.11 -0.95 -3.82
CA VAL A 40 4.43 -0.35 -4.03
C VAL A 40 5.49 -1.35 -3.61
N TRP A 41 6.37 -1.73 -4.53
CA TRP A 41 7.52 -2.58 -4.22
C TRP A 41 8.82 -1.79 -4.25
N GLN A 42 9.77 -2.19 -3.42
CA GLN A 42 11.07 -1.54 -3.32
C GLN A 42 12.15 -2.37 -4.01
N PRO A 43 13.06 -1.72 -4.77
CA PRO A 43 14.17 -2.42 -5.39
C PRO A 43 15.13 -2.96 -4.32
N THR A 44 15.66 -4.16 -4.57
CA THR A 44 16.54 -4.87 -3.62
C THR A 44 17.84 -4.10 -3.34
N ALA A 45 18.30 -3.28 -4.28
CA ALA A 45 19.48 -2.43 -4.08
C ALA A 45 19.30 -1.41 -2.93
N LEU A 46 18.08 -0.95 -2.67
CA LEU A 46 17.79 -0.06 -1.53
C LEU A 46 17.81 -0.83 -0.19
N LEU A 47 17.44 -2.10 -0.18
CA LEU A 47 17.50 -2.96 1.00
C LEU A 47 18.94 -3.36 1.34
N GLY A 48 19.80 -3.51 0.31
CA GLY A 48 21.22 -3.86 0.47
C GLY A 48 22.09 -2.76 1.07
N SER A 49 21.66 -1.49 1.04
CA SER A 49 22.41 -0.40 1.65
C SER A 49 22.49 -0.48 3.18
N PHE A 50 21.67 -1.29 3.80
CA PHE A 50 21.68 -1.54 5.26
C PHE A 50 22.46 -2.81 5.64
N ALA A 51 22.85 -3.65 4.69
CA ALA A 51 23.60 -4.88 4.92
C ALA A 51 25.09 -4.67 4.62
N TRP A 52 25.76 -3.76 5.34
CA TRP A 52 27.22 -3.73 5.35
C TRP A 52 27.74 -4.87 6.25
N SER A 53 28.06 -5.99 5.67
CA SER A 53 29.13 -6.85 6.16
C SER A 53 29.85 -7.45 4.95
N GLY A 54 31.09 -6.99 4.77
CA GLY A 54 31.92 -7.35 3.65
C GLY A 54 32.10 -8.86 3.51
N ALA A 55 31.92 -9.30 2.34
CA ALA A 55 32.35 -10.48 1.60
C ALA A 55 31.15 -11.04 0.81
N THR A 56 31.30 -11.10 -0.50
CA THR A 56 30.40 -11.69 -1.51
C THR A 56 29.41 -10.78 -2.25
N ALA A 57 29.62 -9.47 -2.27
CA ALA A 57 28.82 -8.55 -3.10
C ALA A 57 28.92 -8.81 -4.64
N ASN A 58 29.78 -9.70 -5.08
CA ASN A 58 30.06 -9.92 -6.51
C ASN A 58 29.22 -11.00 -7.19
N MET A 59 28.21 -11.58 -6.53
CA MET A 59 27.38 -12.65 -7.13
C MET A 59 25.87 -12.46 -6.95
N VAL A 60 25.42 -11.28 -6.54
CA VAL A 60 23.98 -11.02 -6.41
C VAL A 60 23.46 -10.43 -7.71
N ASP A 61 22.60 -11.16 -8.42
CA ASP A 61 21.91 -10.66 -9.61
C ASP A 61 20.73 -9.76 -9.17
N TYR A 62 21.01 -8.48 -9.02
CA TYR A 62 20.02 -7.47 -8.63
C TYR A 62 18.86 -7.37 -9.64
N VAL A 63 19.12 -7.67 -10.93
CA VAL A 63 18.08 -7.64 -11.97
C VAL A 63 17.09 -8.79 -11.75
N ALA A 64 17.59 -9.99 -11.45
CA ALA A 64 16.73 -11.13 -11.15
C ALA A 64 15.92 -10.90 -9.86
N LEU A 65 16.53 -10.31 -8.83
CA LEU A 65 15.84 -9.98 -7.58
C LEU A 65 14.76 -8.90 -7.77
N ASP A 66 15.04 -7.85 -8.52
CA ASP A 66 14.08 -6.80 -8.83
C ASP A 66 12.91 -7.37 -9.67
N ARG A 67 13.19 -8.28 -10.60
CA ARG A 67 12.13 -8.98 -11.36
C ARG A 67 11.25 -9.80 -10.43
N ALA A 68 11.84 -10.59 -9.54
CA ALA A 68 11.09 -11.38 -8.56
C ALA A 68 10.23 -10.49 -7.63
N ALA A 69 10.78 -9.36 -7.17
CA ALA A 69 10.04 -8.39 -6.36
C ALA A 69 8.86 -7.76 -7.12
N ALA A 70 9.04 -7.45 -8.40
CA ALA A 70 7.97 -6.93 -9.26
C ALA A 70 6.86 -7.96 -9.48
N GLU A 71 7.22 -9.23 -9.74
CA GLU A 71 6.26 -10.33 -9.90
C GLU A 71 5.49 -10.60 -8.60
N ASP A 72 6.18 -10.54 -7.47
CA ASP A 72 5.55 -10.69 -6.15
C ASP A 72 4.59 -9.53 -5.85
N GLY A 73 5.02 -8.30 -6.12
CA GLY A 73 4.17 -7.12 -6.02
C GLY A 73 2.90 -7.23 -6.86
N GLY A 74 3.02 -7.77 -8.09
CA GLY A 74 1.87 -8.05 -8.95
C GLY A 74 0.89 -9.05 -8.32
N ARG A 75 1.39 -10.15 -7.76
CA ARG A 75 0.55 -11.14 -7.05
C ARG A 75 -0.16 -10.52 -5.85
N VAL A 76 0.54 -9.70 -5.09
CA VAL A 76 -0.04 -8.98 -3.94
C VAL A 76 -1.15 -8.04 -4.40
N ALA A 77 -0.93 -7.27 -5.47
CA ALA A 77 -1.95 -6.37 -6.02
C ALA A 77 -3.20 -7.14 -6.49
N ASP A 78 -3.02 -8.28 -7.18
CA ASP A 78 -4.12 -9.13 -7.63
C ASP A 78 -4.93 -9.70 -6.44
N ASP A 79 -4.27 -10.07 -5.35
CA ASP A 79 -4.94 -10.48 -4.10
C ASP A 79 -5.79 -9.35 -3.54
N GLY A 80 -5.25 -8.15 -3.49
CA GLY A 80 -5.98 -6.97 -3.04
C GLY A 80 -7.18 -6.64 -3.91
N VAL A 81 -7.07 -6.80 -5.24
CA VAL A 81 -8.18 -6.63 -6.19
C VAL A 81 -9.30 -7.63 -5.90
N ARG A 82 -8.97 -8.91 -5.67
CA ARG A 82 -9.99 -9.91 -5.32
C ARG A 82 -10.73 -9.56 -4.03
N LEU A 83 -10.01 -9.06 -3.01
CA LEU A 83 -10.63 -8.59 -1.77
C LEU A 83 -11.54 -7.39 -2.01
N ALA A 84 -11.09 -6.41 -2.80
CA ALA A 84 -11.85 -5.21 -3.12
C ALA A 84 -13.13 -5.54 -3.91
N GLN A 85 -13.05 -6.43 -4.88
CA GLN A 85 -14.21 -6.92 -5.64
C GLN A 85 -15.18 -7.68 -4.73
N GLY A 86 -14.67 -8.51 -3.82
CA GLY A 86 -15.48 -9.18 -2.81
C GLY A 86 -16.19 -8.22 -1.84
N ALA A 87 -15.65 -7.04 -1.63
CA ALA A 87 -16.24 -5.96 -0.85
C ALA A 87 -17.20 -5.05 -1.66
N GLY A 88 -17.40 -5.32 -2.96
CA GLY A 88 -18.35 -4.61 -3.82
C GLY A 88 -17.77 -3.41 -4.56
N LEU A 89 -16.45 -3.32 -4.69
CA LEU A 89 -15.76 -2.28 -5.47
C LEU A 89 -15.48 -2.75 -6.90
N GLU A 90 -15.42 -1.82 -7.84
CA GLU A 90 -14.89 -2.04 -9.19
C GLU A 90 -13.37 -1.79 -9.15
N ALA A 91 -12.57 -2.84 -8.95
CA ALA A 91 -11.16 -2.72 -8.62
C ALA A 91 -10.22 -3.15 -9.73
N GLU A 92 -9.12 -2.39 -9.91
CA GLU A 92 -8.02 -2.66 -10.83
C GLU A 92 -6.68 -2.62 -10.08
N PRO A 93 -5.68 -3.46 -10.45
CA PRO A 93 -4.37 -3.47 -9.83
C PRO A 93 -3.47 -2.37 -10.38
N VAL A 94 -2.69 -1.76 -9.50
CA VAL A 94 -1.59 -0.86 -9.84
C VAL A 94 -0.35 -1.31 -9.08
N THR A 95 0.72 -1.66 -9.79
CA THR A 95 1.98 -2.11 -9.18
C THR A 95 3.10 -1.17 -9.61
N ILE A 96 3.75 -0.52 -8.65
CA ILE A 96 4.75 0.51 -8.91
C ILE A 96 6.04 0.21 -8.15
N LYS A 97 7.17 0.39 -8.84
CA LYS A 97 8.50 0.42 -8.23
C LYS A 97 8.70 1.75 -7.52
N ALA A 98 9.04 1.71 -6.24
CA ALA A 98 9.40 2.92 -5.52
C ALA A 98 10.72 3.51 -6.04
N ALA A 99 10.73 4.78 -6.37
CA ALA A 99 11.94 5.53 -6.69
C ALA A 99 12.57 6.18 -5.44
N GLY A 100 11.80 6.28 -4.36
CA GLY A 100 12.16 6.87 -3.08
C GLY A 100 11.31 6.28 -1.95
N PRO A 101 10.97 7.07 -0.94
CA PRO A 101 10.08 6.63 0.13
C PRO A 101 8.71 6.18 -0.41
N VAL A 102 8.17 5.10 0.15
CA VAL A 102 6.88 4.52 -0.30
C VAL A 102 5.74 5.53 -0.26
N TRP A 103 5.69 6.38 0.76
CA TRP A 103 4.63 7.39 0.91
C TRP A 103 4.63 8.43 -0.22
N GLU A 104 5.81 8.83 -0.74
CA GLU A 104 5.90 9.73 -1.91
C GLU A 104 5.28 9.08 -3.15
N THR A 105 5.63 7.83 -3.42
CA THR A 105 5.05 7.06 -4.53
C THR A 105 3.52 6.96 -4.41
N ILE A 106 3.00 6.74 -3.20
CA ILE A 106 1.55 6.70 -2.97
C ILE A 106 0.89 8.03 -3.35
N ILE A 107 1.47 9.15 -2.92
CA ILE A 107 0.93 10.50 -3.23
C ILE A 107 1.03 10.78 -4.73
N GLU A 108 2.15 10.49 -5.37
CA GLU A 108 2.33 10.67 -6.82
C GLU A 108 1.30 9.88 -7.64
N ILE A 109 1.03 8.63 -7.26
CA ILE A 109 0.02 7.81 -7.93
C ILE A 109 -1.39 8.34 -7.67
N ALA A 110 -1.68 8.78 -6.45
CA ALA A 110 -2.95 9.41 -6.11
C ALA A 110 -3.18 10.68 -6.95
N ASP A 111 -2.13 11.49 -7.16
CA ASP A 111 -2.20 12.72 -7.96
C ASP A 111 -2.34 12.41 -9.44
N SER A 112 -1.55 11.49 -9.98
CA SER A 112 -1.57 11.16 -11.42
C SER A 112 -2.88 10.53 -11.88
N HIS A 113 -3.62 9.88 -10.98
CA HIS A 113 -4.92 9.28 -11.27
C HIS A 113 -6.10 10.13 -10.79
N ASP A 114 -5.83 11.34 -10.28
CA ASP A 114 -6.84 12.24 -9.70
C ASP A 114 -7.76 11.51 -8.69
N ALA A 115 -7.13 10.70 -7.83
CA ALA A 115 -7.85 9.88 -6.87
C ALA A 115 -8.69 10.73 -5.91
N ALA A 116 -9.95 10.38 -5.70
CA ALA A 116 -10.86 11.08 -4.81
C ALA A 116 -10.44 10.98 -3.34
N ALA A 117 -9.85 9.84 -2.96
CA ALA A 117 -9.32 9.60 -1.62
C ALA A 117 -8.26 8.50 -1.62
N ILE A 118 -7.40 8.51 -0.60
CA ILE A 118 -6.48 7.41 -0.29
C ILE A 118 -7.06 6.61 0.85
N VAL A 119 -7.05 5.27 0.75
CA VAL A 119 -7.51 4.35 1.79
C VAL A 119 -6.37 3.40 2.14
N MET A 120 -6.07 3.26 3.43
CA MET A 120 -4.96 2.42 3.88
C MET A 120 -5.17 1.88 5.28
N GLY A 121 -4.48 0.79 5.61
CA GLY A 121 -4.39 0.31 6.98
C GLY A 121 -3.54 1.23 7.86
N SER A 122 -3.74 1.15 9.15
CA SER A 122 -2.97 1.95 10.10
C SER A 122 -1.51 1.51 10.22
N ARG A 123 -1.20 0.25 9.86
CA ARG A 123 0.14 -0.36 9.95
C ARG A 123 0.40 -1.22 8.71
N GLY A 124 1.67 -1.47 8.40
CA GLY A 124 2.11 -2.37 7.34
C GLY A 124 2.77 -3.64 7.88
N LEU A 125 3.47 -4.36 7.00
CA LEU A 125 4.12 -5.66 7.28
C LEU A 125 5.16 -5.61 8.41
N THR A 126 5.82 -4.47 8.63
CA THR A 126 6.92 -4.31 9.60
C THR A 126 6.49 -3.71 10.94
N ALA A 127 5.20 -3.58 11.19
CA ALA A 127 4.70 -2.93 12.39
C ALA A 127 4.99 -3.73 13.67
N VAL A 128 5.79 -3.17 14.56
CA VAL A 128 6.25 -3.81 15.80
C VAL A 128 5.40 -3.42 17.01
N SER A 129 4.64 -2.34 16.94
CA SER A 129 3.84 -1.81 18.06
C SER A 129 2.35 -1.73 17.73
N ARG A 130 1.52 -2.19 18.68
CA ARG A 130 0.05 -2.19 18.55
C ARG A 130 -0.61 -0.80 18.69
N MET A 131 0.13 0.20 19.17
CA MET A 131 -0.44 1.50 19.54
C MET A 131 -0.03 2.67 18.63
N LEU A 132 0.89 2.48 17.68
CA LEU A 132 1.38 3.55 16.85
C LEU A 132 0.93 3.40 15.40
N LEU A 133 0.61 4.53 14.80
CA LEU A 133 0.41 4.65 13.36
C LEU A 133 1.72 4.28 12.65
N GLY A 134 1.64 3.53 11.55
CA GLY A 134 2.81 3.16 10.76
C GLY A 134 3.50 4.38 10.15
N SER A 135 4.80 4.25 9.83
CA SER A 135 5.59 5.35 9.25
C SER A 135 5.01 5.83 7.90
N VAL A 136 4.58 4.91 7.05
CA VAL A 136 3.98 5.24 5.74
C VAL A 136 2.64 5.95 5.92
N SER A 137 1.74 5.42 6.75
CA SER A 137 0.43 6.03 6.98
C SER A 137 0.55 7.40 7.65
N SER A 138 1.47 7.57 8.61
CA SER A 138 1.77 8.88 9.19
C SER A 138 2.24 9.88 8.14
N ALA A 139 3.18 9.49 7.28
CA ALA A 139 3.71 10.37 6.26
C ALA A 139 2.65 10.75 5.22
N VAL A 140 1.82 9.79 4.77
CA VAL A 140 0.73 10.09 3.83
C VAL A 140 -0.26 11.08 4.44
N ILE A 141 -0.67 10.91 5.70
CA ILE A 141 -1.58 11.86 6.39
C ILE A 141 -0.98 13.27 6.44
N HIS A 142 0.33 13.39 6.65
CA HIS A 142 0.98 14.69 6.77
C HIS A 142 1.22 15.40 5.44
N HIS A 143 1.35 14.65 4.35
CA HIS A 143 1.80 15.19 3.06
C HIS A 143 0.77 15.13 1.94
N ALA A 144 -0.31 14.34 2.08
CA ALA A 144 -1.33 14.25 1.05
C ALA A 144 -2.29 15.45 1.10
N ASP A 145 -2.53 16.08 -0.05
CA ASP A 145 -3.48 17.18 -0.22
C ASP A 145 -4.91 16.69 -0.51
N ARG A 146 -5.22 15.43 -0.18
CA ARG A 146 -6.52 14.81 -0.44
C ARG A 146 -7.03 14.02 0.74
N PRO A 147 -8.35 13.72 0.81
CA PRO A 147 -8.92 12.90 1.86
C PRO A 147 -8.17 11.57 2.02
N THR A 148 -7.77 11.25 3.23
CA THR A 148 -7.08 9.99 3.55
C THR A 148 -7.84 9.27 4.65
N LEU A 149 -8.30 8.06 4.35
CA LEU A 149 -8.99 7.18 5.29
C LEU A 149 -8.00 6.13 5.81
N VAL A 150 -7.68 6.21 7.08
CA VAL A 150 -6.87 5.20 7.77
C VAL A 150 -7.77 4.30 8.59
N VAL A 151 -7.72 3.02 8.31
CA VAL A 151 -8.55 2.01 8.96
C VAL A 151 -7.72 1.24 9.98
N HIS A 152 -8.16 1.26 11.23
CA HIS A 152 -7.56 0.49 12.30
C HIS A 152 -8.19 -0.89 12.40
N ARG A 153 -7.36 -1.92 12.50
CA ARG A 153 -7.85 -3.24 12.88
C ARG A 153 -8.05 -3.30 14.39
N PRO A 154 -9.21 -3.78 14.87
CA PRO A 154 -9.40 -4.01 16.30
C PRO A 154 -8.29 -4.91 16.84
N SER A 155 -7.74 -4.60 18.02
CA SER A 155 -6.87 -5.51 18.73
C SER A 155 -7.69 -6.69 19.26
N ASP A 156 -7.16 -7.90 19.18
CA ASP A 156 -7.80 -9.14 19.69
C ASP A 156 -7.95 -9.17 21.24
N GLU A 157 -7.76 -8.04 21.92
CA GLU A 157 -7.93 -7.89 23.39
C GLU A 157 -9.33 -7.41 23.71
N GLY A 158 -10.33 -8.26 23.55
CA GLY A 158 -11.74 -7.92 23.89
C GLY A 158 -12.67 -9.13 23.98
N ALA A 159 -12.14 -10.35 23.91
CA ALA A 159 -12.90 -11.55 24.19
C ALA A 159 -12.66 -11.98 25.65
N HIS A 160 -13.34 -11.35 26.59
CA HIS A 160 -13.58 -11.85 27.93
C HIS A 160 -15.07 -11.82 28.21
#